data_8b15c9ef57bb2c5f4a5e7f29f52cc2fa
#
_entry.id   8b15c9ef57bb2c5f4a5e7f29f52cc2fa
#
_cell.length_a   1.000
_cell.length_b   1.000
_cell.length_c   1.000
_cell.angle_alpha   90.00
_cell.angle_beta   90.00
_cell.angle_gamma   90.00
#
_symmetry.space_group_name_H-M   'P 1'
#
loop_
_entity.id
_entity.type
_entity.pdbx_description
1 polymer ?
#
loop_
_entity_poly.entity_id
_entity_poly.type
_entity_poly.pdbx_seq_one_letter_code
_entity_poly.pdbx_strand_id
1 'polypeptide(L)'
;MHQKTLFLIVALLVLLVPGVALAEGNGVSSNDLIDRAKDYDGTTVVFEGEVLGDILYRGEFAWLAVYDGSNTIGEYVTAEQAKQISLVGGYGKRGDTVSVQGVFHRACAEHGGDLDIHASSVTVLSAGACVPMPLSRLVTTLAIALPLPAAGLLFLVWKRRAAFRLSKQNSVTNSAQK
;
A
#
# COMPACT_ATOMS: atom_id res chain seq x y z
N MET A 1 37.06 -44.60 -2.60
CA MET A 1 35.97 -44.76 -1.59
C MET A 1 35.38 -43.43 -1.09
N HIS A 2 36.15 -42.37 -0.92
CA HIS A 2 35.70 -41.08 -0.39
C HIS A 2 34.67 -40.28 -1.24
N GLN A 3 34.70 -40.46 -2.57
CA GLN A 3 33.81 -39.73 -3.45
C GLN A 3 32.34 -40.21 -3.37
N LYS A 4 32.13 -41.51 -3.15
CA LYS A 4 30.77 -42.08 -2.99
C LYS A 4 30.16 -41.74 -1.65
N THR A 5 30.95 -41.65 -0.58
CA THR A 5 30.52 -41.23 0.74
C THR A 5 30.16 -39.74 0.79
N LEU A 6 30.91 -38.88 0.06
CA LEU A 6 30.59 -37.47 -0.08
C LEU A 6 29.27 -37.24 -0.79
N PHE A 7 28.99 -37.98 -1.86
CA PHE A 7 27.69 -37.91 -2.57
C PHE A 7 26.52 -38.35 -1.71
N LEU A 8 26.69 -39.38 -0.88
CA LEU A 8 25.65 -39.85 0.04
C LEU A 8 25.37 -38.83 1.14
N ILE A 9 26.38 -38.15 1.66
CA ILE A 9 26.21 -37.12 2.70
C ILE A 9 25.50 -35.88 2.11
N VAL A 10 25.86 -35.46 0.90
CA VAL A 10 25.20 -34.32 0.22
C VAL A 10 23.76 -34.66 -0.12
N ALA A 11 23.46 -35.87 -0.60
CA ALA A 11 22.09 -36.31 -0.88
C ALA A 11 21.24 -36.40 0.40
N LEU A 12 21.82 -36.82 1.52
CA LEU A 12 21.12 -36.87 2.82
C LEU A 12 20.87 -35.47 3.40
N LEU A 13 21.79 -34.51 3.16
CA LEU A 13 21.61 -33.10 3.59
C LEU A 13 20.50 -32.39 2.80
N VAL A 14 20.31 -32.71 1.52
CA VAL A 14 19.24 -32.16 0.68
C VAL A 14 17.85 -32.68 1.11
N LEU A 15 17.77 -33.90 1.65
CA LEU A 15 16.52 -34.48 2.17
C LEU A 15 16.10 -33.91 3.53
N LEU A 16 16.98 -33.19 4.22
CA LEU A 16 16.73 -32.55 5.54
C LEU A 16 16.28 -31.09 5.45
N VAL A 17 16.06 -30.54 4.24
CA VAL A 17 15.45 -29.23 4.09
C VAL A 17 13.98 -29.39 4.52
N PRO A 18 13.55 -28.83 5.68
CA PRO A 18 12.13 -28.84 6.00
C PRO A 18 11.41 -28.09 4.89
N GLY A 19 10.52 -28.78 4.20
CA GLY A 19 9.63 -28.17 3.24
C GLY A 19 8.93 -27.01 3.96
N VAL A 20 9.11 -25.79 3.48
CA VAL A 20 8.28 -24.66 3.91
C VAL A 20 6.88 -25.04 3.45
N ALA A 21 6.09 -25.58 4.37
CA ALA A 21 4.65 -25.73 4.17
C ALA A 21 4.15 -24.28 4.04
N LEU A 22 3.88 -23.86 2.81
CA LEU A 22 3.02 -22.71 2.56
C LEU A 22 1.68 -23.12 3.20
N ALA A 23 1.30 -22.43 4.25
CA ALA A 23 -0.05 -22.54 4.77
C ALA A 23 -0.95 -22.10 3.62
N GLU A 24 -1.60 -23.06 2.95
CA GLU A 24 -2.71 -22.75 2.05
C GLU A 24 -3.77 -22.12 2.95
N GLY A 25 -3.96 -20.80 2.78
CA GLY A 25 -5.06 -20.09 3.40
C GLY A 25 -6.34 -20.81 2.97
N ASN A 26 -7.14 -21.26 3.93
CA ASN A 26 -8.43 -21.92 3.66
C ASN A 26 -9.48 -20.92 3.12
N GLY A 27 -9.06 -19.77 2.62
CA GLY A 27 -9.89 -18.66 2.16
C GLY A 27 -10.12 -18.68 0.64
N VAL A 28 -11.25 -18.10 0.23
CA VAL A 28 -11.56 -17.83 -1.18
C VAL A 28 -10.74 -16.64 -1.63
N SER A 29 -10.20 -16.65 -2.86
CA SER A 29 -9.46 -15.50 -3.40
C SER A 29 -10.40 -14.39 -3.88
N SER A 30 -9.93 -13.14 -3.85
CA SER A 30 -10.67 -12.01 -4.41
C SER A 30 -10.97 -12.18 -5.90
N ASN A 31 -10.05 -12.83 -6.65
CA ASN A 31 -10.28 -13.14 -8.05
C ASN A 31 -11.48 -14.09 -8.24
N ASP A 32 -11.58 -15.14 -7.42
CA ASP A 32 -12.74 -16.05 -7.47
C ASP A 32 -14.04 -15.31 -7.12
N LEU A 33 -14.03 -14.46 -6.09
CA LEU A 33 -15.19 -13.68 -5.66
C LEU A 33 -15.64 -12.69 -6.75
N ILE A 34 -14.73 -12.17 -7.57
CA ILE A 34 -15.04 -11.24 -8.66
C ILE A 34 -15.46 -12.00 -9.92
N ASP A 35 -14.64 -12.96 -10.38
CA ASP A 35 -14.83 -13.65 -11.67
C ASP A 35 -16.00 -14.63 -11.63
N ARG A 36 -16.24 -15.20 -10.46
CA ARG A 36 -17.29 -16.20 -10.21
C ARG A 36 -18.31 -15.71 -9.20
N ALA A 37 -18.53 -14.41 -9.12
CA ALA A 37 -19.38 -13.77 -8.12
C ALA A 37 -20.77 -14.41 -7.96
N LYS A 38 -21.36 -14.93 -9.06
CA LYS A 38 -22.67 -15.61 -9.04
C LYS A 38 -22.66 -16.92 -8.26
N ASP A 39 -21.52 -17.61 -8.25
CA ASP A 39 -21.39 -18.93 -7.58
C ASP A 39 -21.28 -18.77 -6.07
N TYR A 40 -20.75 -17.63 -5.62
CA TYR A 40 -20.56 -17.33 -4.21
C TYR A 40 -21.67 -16.47 -3.59
N ASP A 41 -22.54 -15.88 -4.42
CA ASP A 41 -23.60 -14.97 -3.96
C ASP A 41 -24.52 -15.61 -2.92
N GLY A 42 -24.64 -15.01 -1.74
CA GLY A 42 -25.40 -15.53 -0.60
C GLY A 42 -24.73 -16.70 0.13
N THR A 43 -23.51 -17.08 -0.23
CA THR A 43 -22.78 -18.15 0.47
C THR A 43 -21.87 -17.59 1.56
N THR A 44 -21.61 -18.42 2.59
CA THR A 44 -20.60 -18.10 3.60
C THR A 44 -19.23 -18.40 3.05
N VAL A 45 -18.36 -17.40 3.08
CA VAL A 45 -16.98 -17.50 2.63
C VAL A 45 -16.02 -17.14 3.77
N VAL A 46 -14.76 -17.58 3.64
CA VAL A 46 -13.64 -17.09 4.46
C VAL A 46 -12.71 -16.32 3.54
N PHE A 47 -12.47 -15.06 3.85
CA PHE A 47 -11.59 -14.19 3.09
C PHE A 47 -10.44 -13.70 3.96
N GLU A 48 -9.21 -13.79 3.46
CA GLU A 48 -8.02 -13.46 4.21
C GLU A 48 -7.21 -12.38 3.48
N GLY A 49 -6.74 -11.38 4.24
CA GLY A 49 -5.95 -10.33 3.66
C GLY A 49 -5.51 -9.27 4.65
N GLU A 50 -4.77 -8.29 4.14
CA GLU A 50 -4.29 -7.13 4.87
C GLU A 50 -5.38 -6.06 4.92
N VAL A 51 -5.66 -5.51 6.09
CA VAL A 51 -6.56 -4.36 6.24
C VAL A 51 -5.85 -3.10 5.75
N LEU A 52 -6.41 -2.45 4.71
CA LEU A 52 -5.85 -1.24 4.09
C LEU A 52 -6.71 0.00 4.35
N GLY A 53 -6.05 1.16 4.30
CA GLY A 53 -6.73 2.46 4.38
C GLY A 53 -7.34 2.76 5.75
N ASP A 54 -8.49 3.42 5.76
CA ASP A 54 -9.16 3.83 7.00
C ASP A 54 -10.35 2.92 7.32
N ILE A 55 -10.58 2.67 8.60
CA ILE A 55 -11.78 1.99 9.09
C ILE A 55 -12.92 3.01 9.13
N LEU A 56 -13.95 2.80 8.34
CA LEU A 56 -15.08 3.73 8.23
C LEU A 56 -16.22 3.33 9.17
N TYR A 57 -16.26 3.89 10.36
CA TYR A 57 -17.31 3.64 11.32
C TYR A 57 -18.66 4.29 10.93
N ARG A 58 -19.75 3.53 11.03
CA ARG A 58 -21.13 3.96 10.79
C ARG A 58 -22.05 3.40 11.87
N GLY A 59 -22.17 4.13 12.97
CA GLY A 59 -22.97 3.67 14.13
C GLY A 59 -22.39 2.41 14.77
N GLU A 60 -23.18 1.35 14.78
CA GLU A 60 -22.77 0.06 15.36
C GLU A 60 -21.95 -0.82 14.40
N PHE A 61 -21.72 -0.35 13.18
CA PHE A 61 -21.00 -1.07 12.12
C PHE A 61 -19.79 -0.26 11.65
N ALA A 62 -18.93 -0.94 10.91
CA ALA A 62 -17.78 -0.36 10.25
C ALA A 62 -17.50 -1.08 8.93
N TRP A 63 -16.79 -0.36 8.04
CA TRP A 63 -16.25 -0.91 6.81
C TRP A 63 -14.76 -1.10 6.96
N LEU A 64 -14.30 -2.29 6.59
CA LEU A 64 -12.89 -2.60 6.37
C LEU A 64 -12.64 -2.80 4.88
N ALA A 65 -11.47 -2.43 4.41
CA ALA A 65 -10.97 -2.75 3.08
C ALA A 65 -9.88 -3.82 3.25
N VAL A 66 -10.17 -5.06 2.85
CA VAL A 66 -9.26 -6.20 3.01
C VAL A 66 -8.66 -6.60 1.67
N TYR A 67 -7.35 -6.65 1.60
CA TYR A 67 -6.55 -6.90 0.39
C TYR A 67 -5.80 -8.23 0.49
N ASP A 68 -6.06 -9.15 -0.43
CA ASP A 68 -5.46 -10.49 -0.45
C ASP A 68 -4.16 -10.59 -1.27
N GLY A 69 -3.67 -9.47 -1.78
CA GLY A 69 -2.52 -9.40 -2.69
C GLY A 69 -2.90 -9.20 -4.15
N SER A 70 -4.19 -9.38 -4.51
CA SER A 70 -4.72 -9.20 -5.86
C SER A 70 -5.73 -8.06 -5.93
N ASN A 71 -6.82 -8.15 -5.18
CA ASN A 71 -7.86 -7.13 -5.12
C ASN A 71 -8.24 -6.82 -3.68
N THR A 72 -9.01 -5.75 -3.51
CA THR A 72 -9.57 -5.35 -2.22
C THR A 72 -11.06 -5.63 -2.20
N ILE A 73 -11.53 -6.30 -1.14
CA ILE A 73 -12.95 -6.56 -0.90
C ILE A 73 -13.39 -5.73 0.30
N GLY A 74 -14.60 -5.16 0.20
CA GLY A 74 -15.25 -4.44 1.30
C GLY A 74 -15.87 -5.42 2.30
N GLU A 75 -15.52 -5.25 3.58
CA GLU A 75 -16.03 -6.08 4.67
C GLU A 75 -16.93 -5.24 5.56
N TYR A 76 -18.20 -5.59 5.64
CA TYR A 76 -19.16 -4.97 6.56
C TYR A 76 -19.15 -5.73 7.88
N VAL A 77 -18.60 -5.08 8.90
CA VAL A 77 -18.32 -5.68 10.21
C VAL A 77 -19.01 -4.90 11.31
N THR A 78 -19.16 -5.47 12.50
CA THR A 78 -19.57 -4.67 13.66
C THR A 78 -18.43 -3.76 14.12
N ALA A 79 -18.77 -2.62 14.74
CA ALA A 79 -17.78 -1.72 15.31
C ALA A 79 -16.90 -2.43 16.36
N GLU A 80 -17.43 -3.41 17.06
CA GLU A 80 -16.69 -4.21 18.05
C GLU A 80 -15.65 -5.12 17.38
N GLN A 81 -16.01 -5.76 16.26
CA GLN A 81 -15.06 -6.54 15.46
C GLN A 81 -13.96 -5.64 14.89
N ALA A 82 -14.31 -4.45 14.39
CA ALA A 82 -13.35 -3.49 13.85
C ALA A 82 -12.33 -2.99 14.88
N LYS A 83 -12.68 -2.90 16.17
CA LYS A 83 -11.77 -2.51 17.26
C LYS A 83 -10.62 -3.48 17.49
N GLN A 84 -10.70 -4.71 16.98
CA GLN A 84 -9.61 -5.68 17.06
C GLN A 84 -8.44 -5.31 16.14
N ILE A 85 -8.69 -4.48 15.13
CA ILE A 85 -7.68 -4.01 14.20
C ILE A 85 -6.85 -2.92 14.87
N SER A 86 -5.56 -3.19 15.02
CA SER A 86 -4.63 -2.27 15.69
C SER A 86 -3.91 -1.35 14.69
N LEU A 87 -3.63 -1.85 13.50
CA LEU A 87 -2.91 -1.10 12.47
C LEU A 87 -3.50 -1.36 11.09
N VAL A 88 -3.82 -0.29 10.38
CA VAL A 88 -4.23 -0.35 8.97
C VAL A 88 -3.06 -0.06 8.05
N GLY A 89 -3.02 -0.74 6.93
CA GLY A 89 -1.99 -0.61 5.91
C GLY A 89 -2.10 0.69 5.12
N GLY A 90 -0.96 1.18 4.69
CA GLY A 90 -0.83 2.43 3.96
C GLY A 90 0.62 2.78 3.69
N TYR A 91 0.89 4.04 3.37
CA TYR A 91 2.26 4.46 3.08
C TYR A 91 3.19 4.25 4.29
N GLY A 92 4.21 3.41 4.11
CA GLY A 92 5.18 3.08 5.17
C GLY A 92 4.64 2.19 6.29
N LYS A 93 3.47 1.57 6.10
CA LYS A 93 2.84 0.69 7.07
C LYS A 93 2.26 -0.52 6.36
N ARG A 94 2.48 -1.70 6.93
CA ARG A 94 1.73 -2.91 6.62
C ARG A 94 0.65 -3.06 7.69
N GLY A 95 -0.61 -3.23 7.28
CA GLY A 95 -1.73 -3.41 8.16
C GLY A 95 -1.76 -4.77 8.84
N ASP A 96 -2.68 -4.93 9.77
CA ASP A 96 -3.00 -6.22 10.35
C ASP A 96 -3.53 -7.13 9.25
N THR A 97 -3.11 -8.40 9.25
CA THR A 97 -3.70 -9.43 8.39
C THR A 97 -4.84 -10.10 9.14
N VAL A 98 -5.99 -10.18 8.51
CA VAL A 98 -7.20 -10.71 9.10
C VAL A 98 -7.74 -11.90 8.30
N SER A 99 -8.49 -12.77 8.97
CA SER A 99 -9.40 -13.74 8.38
C SER A 99 -10.81 -13.31 8.72
N VAL A 100 -11.62 -13.06 7.71
CA VAL A 100 -13.01 -12.65 7.83
C VAL A 100 -13.90 -13.79 7.34
N GLN A 101 -14.81 -14.25 8.17
CA GLN A 101 -15.85 -15.19 7.78
C GLN A 101 -17.18 -14.44 7.70
N GLY A 102 -17.90 -14.59 6.59
CA GLY A 102 -19.15 -13.86 6.39
C GLY A 102 -19.91 -14.32 5.15
N VAL A 103 -21.08 -13.72 4.94
CA VAL A 103 -21.89 -13.95 3.74
C VAL A 103 -21.46 -12.99 2.64
N PHE A 104 -21.08 -13.54 1.51
CA PHE A 104 -20.70 -12.77 0.34
C PHE A 104 -21.92 -12.32 -0.46
N HIS A 105 -21.95 -11.06 -0.85
CA HIS A 105 -22.95 -10.45 -1.73
C HIS A 105 -22.27 -9.87 -2.97
N ARG A 106 -22.61 -10.36 -4.14
CA ARG A 106 -22.08 -9.81 -5.40
C ARG A 106 -22.66 -8.43 -5.76
N ALA A 107 -23.83 -8.11 -5.22
CA ALA A 107 -24.53 -6.85 -5.41
C ALA A 107 -25.45 -6.62 -4.21
N CYS A 108 -24.90 -6.12 -3.12
CA CYS A 108 -25.62 -5.94 -1.87
C CYS A 108 -26.67 -4.84 -1.99
N ALA A 109 -27.95 -5.20 -1.77
CA ALA A 109 -29.05 -4.25 -1.84
C ALA A 109 -29.00 -3.18 -0.73
N GLU A 110 -28.41 -3.51 0.41
CA GLU A 110 -28.29 -2.60 1.56
C GLU A 110 -27.18 -1.57 1.35
N HIS A 111 -26.19 -1.89 0.49
CA HIS A 111 -25.01 -1.08 0.25
C HIS A 111 -24.88 -0.56 -1.19
N GLY A 112 -26.04 -0.29 -1.84
CA GLY A 112 -26.05 0.36 -3.14
C GLY A 112 -25.70 -0.53 -4.34
N GLY A 113 -25.63 -1.83 -4.15
CA GLY A 113 -25.30 -2.80 -5.20
C GLY A 113 -23.81 -3.10 -5.28
N ASP A 114 -23.02 -2.69 -4.30
CA ASP A 114 -21.59 -3.01 -4.23
C ASP A 114 -21.37 -4.48 -3.84
N LEU A 115 -20.20 -4.99 -4.22
CA LEU A 115 -19.74 -6.31 -3.84
C LEU A 115 -19.12 -6.22 -2.44
N ASP A 116 -19.66 -7.01 -1.50
CA ASP A 116 -19.22 -6.98 -0.12
C ASP A 116 -19.32 -8.33 0.59
N ILE A 117 -18.74 -8.42 1.78
CA ILE A 117 -18.92 -9.54 2.71
C ILE A 117 -19.51 -9.00 4.02
N HIS A 118 -20.67 -9.53 4.42
CA HIS A 118 -21.24 -9.27 5.73
C HIS A 118 -20.61 -10.21 6.76
N ALA A 119 -19.68 -9.69 7.54
CA ALA A 119 -18.87 -10.49 8.44
C ALA A 119 -19.67 -11.03 9.64
N SER A 120 -19.60 -12.31 9.84
CA SER A 120 -20.03 -12.98 11.08
C SER A 120 -18.91 -13.02 12.13
N SER A 121 -17.65 -13.15 11.68
CA SER A 121 -16.48 -13.10 12.55
C SER A 121 -15.28 -12.49 11.86
N VAL A 122 -14.42 -11.83 12.65
CA VAL A 122 -13.13 -11.28 12.23
C VAL A 122 -12.08 -11.78 13.20
N THR A 123 -10.99 -12.32 12.67
CA THR A 123 -9.85 -12.82 13.46
C THR A 123 -8.56 -12.20 12.93
N VAL A 124 -7.78 -11.59 13.81
CA VAL A 124 -6.45 -11.06 13.44
C VAL A 124 -5.45 -12.21 13.39
N LEU A 125 -4.94 -12.53 12.21
CA LEU A 125 -3.96 -13.59 11.97
C LEU A 125 -2.54 -13.13 12.29
N SER A 126 -2.20 -11.89 11.93
CA SER A 126 -0.90 -11.29 12.25
C SER A 126 -1.02 -9.78 12.42
N ALA A 127 -0.28 -9.24 13.38
CA ALA A 127 -0.20 -7.80 13.60
C ALA A 127 0.58 -7.10 12.47
N GLY A 128 0.11 -5.93 12.11
CA GLY A 128 0.79 -5.04 11.17
C GLY A 128 2.09 -4.47 11.73
N ALA A 129 2.85 -3.81 10.88
CA ALA A 129 4.12 -3.20 11.25
C ALA A 129 4.42 -1.94 10.43
N CYS A 130 5.15 -0.99 11.04
CA CYS A 130 5.73 0.10 10.29
C CYS A 130 6.85 -0.44 9.40
N VAL A 131 6.79 -0.17 8.10
CA VAL A 131 7.79 -0.59 7.11
C VAL A 131 8.56 0.65 6.67
N PRO A 132 9.86 0.78 7.01
CA PRO A 132 10.66 1.89 6.52
C PRO A 132 10.71 1.86 4.98
N MET A 133 10.25 2.93 4.35
CA MET A 133 10.40 3.08 2.90
C MET A 133 11.71 3.83 2.61
N PRO A 134 12.73 3.17 2.06
CA PRO A 134 13.93 3.87 1.64
C PRO A 134 13.56 4.81 0.48
N LEU A 135 13.91 6.10 0.62
CA LEU A 135 13.80 7.05 -0.48
C LEU A 135 14.56 6.50 -1.70
N SER A 136 13.89 6.39 -2.83
CA SER A 136 14.54 5.99 -4.07
C SER A 136 15.71 6.94 -4.37
N ARG A 137 16.91 6.40 -4.61
CA ARG A 137 18.09 7.21 -4.96
C ARG A 137 17.81 8.11 -6.17
N LEU A 138 17.02 7.62 -7.12
CA LEU A 138 16.61 8.39 -8.30
C LEU A 138 15.76 9.61 -7.91
N VAL A 139 14.76 9.42 -7.06
CA VAL A 139 13.89 10.51 -6.59
C VAL A 139 14.71 11.54 -5.81
N THR A 140 15.61 11.08 -4.93
CA THR A 140 16.48 11.98 -4.14
C THR A 140 17.43 12.76 -5.03
N THR A 141 18.07 12.12 -6.03
CA THR A 141 18.98 12.83 -6.95
C THR A 141 18.22 13.83 -7.83
N LEU A 142 17.03 13.49 -8.32
CA LEU A 142 16.21 14.41 -9.11
C LEU A 142 15.70 15.59 -8.27
N ALA A 143 15.31 15.34 -7.02
CA ALA A 143 14.86 16.39 -6.12
C ALA A 143 15.95 17.42 -5.81
N ILE A 144 17.23 17.01 -5.82
CA ILE A 144 18.37 17.90 -5.63
C ILE A 144 18.81 18.53 -6.96
N ALA A 145 18.86 17.76 -8.04
CA ALA A 145 19.39 18.21 -9.33
C ALA A 145 18.48 19.19 -10.08
N LEU A 146 17.16 19.06 -9.97
CA LEU A 146 16.20 19.91 -10.68
C LEU A 146 16.18 21.38 -10.21
N PRO A 147 16.22 21.71 -8.90
CA PRO A 147 16.18 23.10 -8.45
C PRO A 147 17.48 23.86 -8.73
N LEU A 148 18.63 23.19 -8.89
CA LEU A 148 19.91 23.86 -9.14
C LEU A 148 19.94 24.69 -10.43
N PRO A 149 19.58 24.18 -11.62
CA PRO A 149 19.52 24.97 -12.84
C PRO A 149 18.46 26.06 -12.76
N ALA A 150 17.33 25.83 -12.10
CA ALA A 150 16.30 26.85 -11.90
C ALA A 150 16.81 28.00 -11.04
N ALA A 151 17.50 27.72 -9.96
CA ALA A 151 18.15 28.75 -9.12
C ALA A 151 19.24 29.52 -9.89
N GLY A 152 20.02 28.83 -10.71
CA GLY A 152 21.02 29.45 -11.59
C GLY A 152 20.41 30.42 -12.59
N LEU A 153 19.33 30.03 -13.27
CA LEU A 153 18.57 30.88 -14.18
C LEU A 153 17.99 32.10 -13.49
N LEU A 154 17.38 31.93 -12.34
CA LEU A 154 16.83 33.02 -11.52
C LEU A 154 17.93 34.00 -11.12
N PHE A 155 19.11 33.52 -10.71
CA PHE A 155 20.24 34.34 -10.37
C PHE A 155 20.75 35.15 -11.58
N LEU A 156 20.85 34.53 -12.77
CA LEU A 156 21.25 35.22 -14.00
C LEU A 156 20.25 36.32 -14.40
N VAL A 157 18.95 36.03 -14.31
CA VAL A 157 17.88 36.99 -14.57
C VAL A 157 17.96 38.16 -13.58
N TRP A 158 18.15 37.87 -12.30
CA TRP A 158 18.29 38.88 -11.26
C TRP A 158 19.51 39.77 -11.51
N LYS A 159 20.67 39.17 -11.83
CA LYS A 159 21.93 39.90 -12.16
C LYS A 159 21.75 40.82 -13.38
N ARG A 160 21.10 40.31 -14.46
CA ARG A 160 20.79 41.14 -15.64
C ARG A 160 19.86 42.30 -15.32
N ARG A 161 18.82 42.09 -14.52
CA ARG A 161 17.89 43.14 -14.08
C ARG A 161 18.60 44.19 -13.22
N ALA A 162 19.49 43.79 -12.32
CA ALA A 162 20.27 44.69 -11.48
C ALA A 162 21.20 45.56 -12.34
N ALA A 163 21.92 44.97 -13.30
CA ALA A 163 22.79 45.72 -14.24
C ALA A 163 22.01 46.74 -15.08
N PHE A 164 20.81 46.34 -15.57
CA PHE A 164 19.95 47.24 -16.34
C PHE A 164 19.45 48.43 -15.51
N ARG A 165 19.11 48.23 -14.24
CA ARG A 165 18.70 49.31 -13.34
C ARG A 165 19.82 50.31 -13.11
N LEU A 166 21.04 49.81 -12.88
CA LEU A 166 22.22 50.69 -12.69
C LEU A 166 22.56 51.52 -13.94
N SER A 167 22.48 50.93 -15.15
CA SER A 167 22.72 51.62 -16.40
C SER A 167 21.67 52.74 -16.64
N LYS A 168 20.41 52.47 -16.31
CA LYS A 168 19.33 53.47 -16.45
C LYS A 168 19.51 54.62 -15.45
N GLN A 169 19.97 54.37 -14.24
CA GLN A 169 20.21 55.38 -13.22
C GLN A 169 21.36 56.29 -13.64
N ASN A 170 22.44 55.75 -14.19
CA ASN A 170 23.58 56.52 -14.69
C ASN A 170 23.21 57.37 -15.92
N SER A 171 22.31 56.94 -16.79
CA SER A 171 21.85 57.72 -17.93
C SER A 171 20.99 58.92 -17.51
N VAL A 172 20.19 58.78 -16.46
CA VAL A 172 19.35 59.88 -15.91
C VAL A 172 20.21 60.92 -15.20
N THR A 173 21.22 60.53 -14.43
CA THR A 173 22.13 61.46 -13.76
C THR A 173 22.99 62.25 -14.75
N ASN A 174 23.45 61.60 -15.82
CA ASN A 174 24.23 62.33 -16.87
C ASN A 174 23.40 63.34 -17.71
N SER A 175 22.08 63.07 -17.87
CA SER A 175 21.19 64.02 -18.57
C SER A 175 20.74 65.19 -17.69
N ALA A 176 20.81 65.07 -16.37
CA ALA A 176 20.52 66.17 -15.44
C ALA A 176 21.66 67.13 -15.17
N GLN A 177 22.90 66.80 -15.64
CA GLN A 177 24.08 67.62 -15.50
C GLN A 177 24.44 68.42 -16.78
N LYS A 178 23.65 68.32 -17.84
CA LYS A 178 23.77 69.13 -19.07
C LYS A 178 22.67 70.18 -19.12
#